data_3f6f75b9a649b8ee8c60df8693d293ab
#
_entry.id   3f6f75b9a649b8ee8c60df8693d293ab
#
_cell.length_a   1.000
_cell.length_b   1.000
_cell.length_c   1.000
_cell.angle_alpha   90.00
_cell.angle_beta   90.00
_cell.angle_gamma   90.00
#
_symmetry.space_group_name_H-M   'P 1'
#
loop_
_entity.id
_entity.type
_entity.pdbx_description
1 polymer ?
#
loop_
_entity_poly.entity_id
_entity_poly.type
_entity_poly.pdbx_seq_one_letter_code
_entity_poly.pdbx_strand_id
1 'polypeptide(L)'
;MGRIDDGSFARRNDLTIRVRMPSQKPSSIPSNPRFSSGPCAKRPGWSLENLAGAALGRSHRAKVGKDRLARAIDLTREILRVPADYRIAITPASDTGAVEMALWSLLGARAVDVLAWESFSSDWATDVVKQLKIADARVLGAPYGELPDLTQVDFGHDVVFAWNGTTSGVRVPNADFIPADRDGLTICDATSAAFAQWLDFPKLDVTTFSWQKVLGGEAAHGVLILSPRAVERLE
;
A
#
# COMPACT_ATOMS: atom_id res chain seq x y z
N MET A 1 -21.92 -43.13 -29.20
CA MET A 1 -20.56 -43.44 -29.59
C MET A 1 -20.07 -42.29 -30.46
N GLY A 2 -19.57 -41.20 -29.86
CA GLY A 2 -19.12 -39.99 -30.52
C GLY A 2 -17.87 -39.48 -29.78
N ARG A 3 -16.75 -39.54 -30.49
CA ARG A 3 -15.43 -39.09 -30.00
C ARG A 3 -15.45 -37.57 -29.86
N ILE A 4 -14.95 -37.08 -28.72
CA ILE A 4 -14.67 -35.69 -28.47
C ILE A 4 -13.24 -35.43 -28.96
N ASP A 5 -13.08 -34.51 -29.90
CA ASP A 5 -11.80 -34.07 -30.45
C ASP A 5 -10.98 -33.35 -29.39
N ASP A 6 -9.77 -33.86 -29.23
CA ASP A 6 -8.70 -33.28 -28.39
C ASP A 6 -8.07 -32.11 -29.15
N GLY A 7 -8.51 -30.90 -28.79
CA GLY A 7 -7.93 -29.66 -29.29
C GLY A 7 -6.56 -29.40 -28.69
N SER A 8 -5.50 -29.82 -29.38
CA SER A 8 -4.11 -29.54 -29.04
C SER A 8 -3.83 -28.01 -29.03
N PHE A 9 -3.69 -27.42 -27.84
CA PHE A 9 -3.11 -26.09 -27.68
C PHE A 9 -1.64 -26.16 -28.10
N ALA A 10 -1.33 -25.60 -29.24
CA ALA A 10 0.03 -25.36 -29.70
C ALA A 10 0.77 -24.44 -28.73
N ARG A 11 1.75 -24.98 -28.01
CA ARG A 11 2.70 -24.21 -27.21
C ARG A 11 3.53 -23.34 -28.15
N ARG A 12 3.31 -22.03 -28.16
CA ARG A 12 4.26 -21.09 -28.71
C ARG A 12 5.49 -21.06 -27.79
N ASN A 13 6.56 -21.66 -28.24
CA ASN A 13 7.89 -21.48 -27.64
C ASN A 13 8.35 -20.04 -27.91
N ASP A 14 8.05 -19.14 -27.00
CA ASP A 14 8.67 -17.83 -26.96
C ASP A 14 9.97 -17.99 -26.16
N LEU A 15 11.07 -18.19 -26.89
CA LEU A 15 12.43 -18.23 -26.34
C LEU A 15 12.89 -16.80 -26.02
N THR A 16 12.27 -16.19 -25.05
CA THR A 16 12.86 -15.00 -24.41
C THR A 16 14.07 -15.50 -23.61
N ILE A 17 15.25 -15.29 -24.14
CA ILE A 17 16.51 -15.56 -23.42
C ILE A 17 16.52 -14.64 -22.19
N ARG A 18 16.04 -15.15 -21.06
CA ARG A 18 16.28 -14.51 -19.76
C ARG A 18 17.77 -14.66 -19.50
N VAL A 19 18.52 -13.58 -19.74
CA VAL A 19 19.91 -13.49 -19.26
C VAL A 19 19.81 -13.50 -17.73
N ARG A 20 19.95 -14.69 -17.17
CA ARG A 20 20.07 -14.88 -15.73
C ARG A 20 21.45 -14.37 -15.37
N MET A 21 21.55 -13.10 -14.95
CA MET A 21 22.77 -12.59 -14.35
C MET A 21 23.09 -13.51 -13.17
N PRO A 22 24.24 -14.18 -13.16
CA PRO A 22 24.61 -14.97 -12.01
C PRO A 22 24.75 -14.03 -10.82
N SER A 23 23.88 -14.18 -9.84
CA SER A 23 23.98 -13.45 -8.59
C SER A 23 25.24 -13.92 -7.87
N GLN A 24 26.31 -13.16 -7.97
CA GLN A 24 27.50 -13.43 -7.17
C GLN A 24 27.19 -13.07 -5.70
N LYS A 25 27.38 -14.04 -4.82
CA LYS A 25 27.32 -13.79 -3.39
C LYS A 25 28.32 -12.68 -3.04
N PRO A 26 27.91 -11.61 -2.33
CA PRO A 26 28.83 -10.58 -1.89
C PRO A 26 30.03 -11.16 -1.14
N SER A 27 31.21 -10.65 -1.42
CA SER A 27 32.45 -11.09 -0.77
C SER A 27 32.61 -10.55 0.65
N SER A 28 31.83 -9.53 1.01
CA SER A 28 31.81 -8.95 2.35
C SER A 28 30.42 -9.03 2.96
N ILE A 29 30.38 -9.29 4.26
CA ILE A 29 29.16 -9.26 5.06
C ILE A 29 29.06 -7.87 5.71
N PRO A 30 27.88 -7.21 5.71
CA PRO A 30 27.71 -5.94 6.42
C PRO A 30 28.03 -6.10 7.91
N SER A 31 28.67 -5.10 8.51
CA SER A 31 28.99 -5.10 9.94
C SER A 31 27.72 -5.19 10.82
N ASN A 32 26.59 -4.73 10.31
CA ASN A 32 25.28 -4.91 10.92
C ASN A 32 24.31 -5.50 9.88
N PRO A 33 24.06 -6.81 9.90
CA PRO A 33 23.17 -7.47 8.93
C PRO A 33 21.67 -7.35 9.27
N ARG A 34 21.29 -6.56 10.25
CA ARG A 34 19.89 -6.40 10.70
C ARG A 34 19.18 -5.39 9.83
N PHE A 35 18.63 -5.85 8.71
CA PHE A 35 17.90 -5.03 7.73
C PHE A 35 16.38 -5.17 7.82
N SER A 36 15.85 -5.55 8.98
CA SER A 36 14.39 -5.68 9.10
C SER A 36 13.73 -4.32 9.18
N SER A 37 12.55 -4.20 8.57
CA SER A 37 11.60 -3.13 8.79
C SER A 37 10.56 -3.54 9.84
N GLY A 38 9.87 -2.57 10.42
CA GLY A 38 8.87 -2.84 11.44
C GLY A 38 9.40 -2.68 12.86
N PRO A 39 8.75 -3.26 13.86
CA PRO A 39 9.18 -3.22 15.25
C PRO A 39 10.51 -3.94 15.41
N CYS A 40 11.59 -3.23 15.25
CA CYS A 40 12.95 -3.78 15.21
C CYS A 40 13.88 -3.03 16.16
N ALA A 41 15.16 -3.31 16.09
CA ALA A 41 16.15 -2.60 16.90
C ALA A 41 16.04 -1.09 16.66
N LYS A 42 15.98 -0.34 17.73
CA LYS A 42 15.91 1.12 17.69
C LYS A 42 17.21 1.70 17.05
N ARG A 43 17.12 2.90 16.53
CA ARG A 43 18.27 3.62 15.95
C ARG A 43 19.44 3.70 16.93
N PRO A 44 20.69 3.79 16.45
CA PRO A 44 21.83 4.04 17.32
C PRO A 44 21.61 5.27 18.21
N GLY A 45 21.98 5.17 19.49
CA GLY A 45 21.81 6.25 20.47
C GLY A 45 20.38 6.40 21.02
N TRP A 46 19.44 5.53 20.67
CA TRP A 46 18.11 5.51 21.29
C TRP A 46 18.20 4.94 22.72
N SER A 47 17.56 5.61 23.66
CA SER A 47 17.37 5.13 25.03
C SER A 47 15.97 5.48 25.54
N LEU A 48 15.57 4.91 26.68
CA LEU A 48 14.30 5.25 27.33
C LEU A 48 14.19 6.73 27.72
N GLU A 49 15.31 7.42 27.90
CA GLU A 49 15.34 8.86 28.16
C GLU A 49 14.71 9.67 27.03
N ASN A 50 14.72 9.16 25.80
CA ASN A 50 14.03 9.79 24.69
C ASN A 50 12.51 9.90 24.91
N LEU A 51 11.95 9.11 25.83
CA LEU A 51 10.55 9.15 26.24
C LEU A 51 10.28 9.99 27.48
N ALA A 52 11.28 10.60 28.09
CA ALA A 52 11.12 11.39 29.32
C ALA A 52 10.09 12.51 29.18
N GLY A 53 9.95 13.10 27.98
CA GLY A 53 8.95 14.10 27.66
C GLY A 53 7.61 13.54 27.16
N ALA A 54 7.40 12.22 27.17
CA ALA A 54 6.16 11.62 26.72
C ALA A 54 5.02 11.95 27.69
N ALA A 55 3.85 12.26 27.14
CA ALA A 55 2.67 12.58 27.94
C ALA A 55 1.99 11.30 28.46
N LEU A 56 2.66 10.58 29.35
CA LEU A 56 2.14 9.33 29.93
C LEU A 56 1.08 9.60 31.02
N GLY A 57 0.24 8.61 31.27
CA GLY A 57 -0.75 8.63 32.37
C GLY A 57 -1.87 9.67 32.21
N ARG A 58 -2.15 10.13 30.99
CA ARG A 58 -3.19 11.13 30.70
C ARG A 58 -4.21 10.62 29.71
N SER A 59 -5.39 11.24 29.66
CA SER A 59 -6.39 10.98 28.61
C SER A 59 -5.87 11.48 27.25
N HIS A 60 -6.16 10.72 26.17
CA HIS A 60 -5.97 11.20 24.78
C HIS A 60 -6.76 12.47 24.47
N ARG A 61 -7.84 12.75 25.24
CA ARG A 61 -8.67 13.96 25.12
C ARG A 61 -8.05 15.19 25.84
N ALA A 62 -7.04 14.98 26.68
CA ALA A 62 -6.33 16.11 27.30
C ALA A 62 -5.64 16.96 26.21
N LYS A 63 -5.51 18.25 26.45
CA LYS A 63 -4.93 19.19 25.49
C LYS A 63 -3.55 18.71 24.99
N VAL A 64 -2.67 18.29 25.88
CA VAL A 64 -1.34 17.76 25.51
C VAL A 64 -1.44 16.53 24.60
N GLY A 65 -2.43 15.65 24.79
CA GLY A 65 -2.66 14.52 23.91
C GLY A 65 -3.10 14.95 22.50
N LYS A 66 -4.07 15.84 22.43
CA LYS A 66 -4.57 16.40 21.16
C LYS A 66 -3.46 17.13 20.40
N ASP A 67 -2.67 17.97 21.09
CA ASP A 67 -1.57 18.72 20.48
C ASP A 67 -0.51 17.76 19.86
N ARG A 68 -0.21 16.62 20.53
CA ARG A 68 0.73 15.64 20.02
C ARG A 68 0.18 14.89 18.80
N LEU A 69 -1.12 14.54 18.81
CA LEU A 69 -1.76 13.90 17.65
C LEU A 69 -1.85 14.86 16.46
N ALA A 70 -2.24 16.12 16.69
CA ALA A 70 -2.22 17.16 15.66
C ALA A 70 -0.82 17.31 15.07
N ARG A 71 0.21 17.39 15.92
CA ARG A 71 1.61 17.50 15.46
C ARG A 71 2.02 16.29 14.60
N ALA A 72 1.59 15.08 14.93
CA ALA A 72 1.88 13.88 14.12
C ALA A 72 1.24 14.00 12.72
N ILE A 73 0.00 14.47 12.64
CA ILE A 73 -0.70 14.72 11.37
C ILE A 73 -0.01 15.82 10.56
N ASP A 74 0.34 16.94 11.20
CA ASP A 74 1.02 18.06 10.56
C ASP A 74 2.37 17.66 9.98
N LEU A 75 3.18 16.92 10.74
CA LEU A 75 4.47 16.40 10.29
C LEU A 75 4.31 15.37 9.14
N THR A 76 3.29 14.54 9.20
CA THR A 76 2.97 13.61 8.09
C THR A 76 2.70 14.39 6.82
N ARG A 77 1.86 15.43 6.89
CA ARG A 77 1.56 16.30 5.75
C ARG A 77 2.81 16.98 5.21
N GLU A 78 3.60 17.59 6.09
CA GLU A 78 4.80 18.33 5.72
C GLU A 78 5.84 17.46 5.04
N ILE A 79 6.20 16.33 5.67
CA ILE A 79 7.30 15.47 5.21
C ILE A 79 6.91 14.72 3.94
N LEU A 80 5.70 14.18 3.87
CA LEU A 80 5.21 13.49 2.68
C LEU A 80 4.73 14.45 1.59
N ARG A 81 4.65 15.77 1.87
CA ARG A 81 4.13 16.78 0.94
C ARG A 81 2.70 16.51 0.49
N VAL A 82 1.87 16.05 1.43
CA VAL A 82 0.45 15.81 1.17
C VAL A 82 -0.24 17.15 0.89
N PRO A 83 -1.02 17.29 -0.21
CA PRO A 83 -1.72 18.53 -0.51
C PRO A 83 -2.60 19.03 0.63
N ALA A 84 -2.79 20.35 0.72
CA ALA A 84 -3.46 20.97 1.87
C ALA A 84 -4.95 20.59 1.99
N ASP A 85 -5.59 20.29 0.86
CA ASP A 85 -6.99 19.91 0.75
C ASP A 85 -7.27 18.43 1.03
N TYR A 86 -6.21 17.62 1.18
CA TYR A 86 -6.35 16.22 1.58
C TYR A 86 -6.63 16.11 3.09
N ARG A 87 -7.36 15.07 3.47
CA ARG A 87 -7.60 14.71 4.87
C ARG A 87 -6.62 13.63 5.33
N ILE A 88 -6.12 13.74 6.56
CA ILE A 88 -5.25 12.73 7.18
C ILE A 88 -5.89 12.29 8.48
N ALA A 89 -6.09 10.99 8.63
CA ALA A 89 -6.64 10.38 9.84
C ALA A 89 -5.69 9.32 10.39
N ILE A 90 -5.60 9.24 11.71
CA ILE A 90 -4.94 8.14 12.41
C ILE A 90 -6.03 7.13 12.76
N THR A 91 -5.88 5.88 12.30
CA THR A 91 -6.87 4.81 12.45
C THR A 91 -6.34 3.69 13.34
N PRO A 92 -7.19 2.87 13.96
CA PRO A 92 -6.75 1.70 14.70
C PRO A 92 -6.31 0.56 13.76
N ALA A 93 -5.72 -0.49 14.32
CA ALA A 93 -5.45 -1.78 13.70
C ALA A 93 -4.46 -1.75 12.53
N SER A 94 -3.40 -0.96 12.65
CA SER A 94 -2.31 -0.83 11.68
C SER A 94 -2.78 -0.40 10.27
N ASP A 95 -1.98 -0.67 9.26
CA ASP A 95 -2.37 -0.41 7.87
C ASP A 95 -3.53 -1.30 7.42
N THR A 96 -3.60 -2.53 7.89
CA THR A 96 -4.75 -3.42 7.61
C THR A 96 -6.07 -2.73 7.93
N GLY A 97 -6.18 -2.14 9.14
CA GLY A 97 -7.37 -1.39 9.51
C GLY A 97 -7.62 -0.16 8.65
N ALA A 98 -6.56 0.54 8.20
CA ALA A 98 -6.69 1.69 7.31
C ALA A 98 -7.18 1.28 5.91
N VAL A 99 -6.60 0.23 5.34
CA VAL A 99 -7.01 -0.30 4.03
C VAL A 99 -8.44 -0.83 4.10
N GLU A 100 -8.75 -1.72 5.04
CA GLU A 100 -10.11 -2.26 5.19
C GLU A 100 -11.13 -1.14 5.40
N MET A 101 -10.84 -0.15 6.24
CA MET A 101 -11.71 1.00 6.42
C MET A 101 -11.97 1.73 5.10
N ALA A 102 -10.95 1.91 4.26
CA ALA A 102 -11.11 2.51 2.94
C ALA A 102 -11.96 1.63 2.02
N LEU A 103 -11.66 0.33 1.93
CA LEU A 103 -12.39 -0.60 1.06
C LEU A 103 -13.87 -0.69 1.43
N TRP A 104 -14.19 -0.87 2.72
CA TRP A 104 -15.58 -1.00 3.21
C TRP A 104 -16.38 0.30 3.10
N SER A 105 -15.72 1.46 3.09
CA SER A 105 -16.41 2.75 3.06
C SER A 105 -16.53 3.36 1.67
N LEU A 106 -15.63 3.02 0.73
CA LEU A 106 -15.52 3.71 -0.55
C LEU A 106 -15.92 2.84 -1.75
N LEU A 107 -15.77 1.51 -1.65
CA LEU A 107 -16.08 0.61 -2.77
C LEU A 107 -17.58 0.31 -2.87
N GLY A 108 -17.99 -0.12 -4.07
CA GLY A 108 -19.37 -0.51 -4.38
C GLY A 108 -20.13 0.48 -5.26
N ALA A 109 -19.64 1.70 -5.44
CA ALA A 109 -20.23 2.66 -6.35
C ALA A 109 -19.83 2.40 -7.83
N ARG A 110 -18.72 1.69 -8.05
CA ARG A 110 -18.17 1.36 -9.36
C ARG A 110 -17.64 -0.07 -9.35
N ALA A 111 -17.36 -0.62 -10.53
CA ALA A 111 -16.55 -1.82 -10.67
C ALA A 111 -15.16 -1.59 -10.07
N VAL A 112 -14.43 -2.66 -9.74
CA VAL A 112 -13.14 -2.58 -9.04
C VAL A 112 -12.08 -3.40 -9.77
N ASP A 113 -10.94 -2.78 -10.03
CA ASP A 113 -9.72 -3.47 -10.44
C ASP A 113 -8.78 -3.62 -9.25
N VAL A 114 -8.40 -4.86 -8.91
CA VAL A 114 -7.42 -5.13 -7.86
C VAL A 114 -6.15 -5.64 -8.48
N LEU A 115 -5.04 -4.93 -8.27
CA LEU A 115 -3.73 -5.38 -8.75
C LEU A 115 -3.07 -6.25 -7.67
N ALA A 116 -2.81 -7.53 -7.98
CA ALA A 116 -2.31 -8.50 -7.01
C ALA A 116 -1.06 -9.23 -7.53
N TRP A 117 0.09 -9.01 -6.89
CA TRP A 117 1.36 -9.65 -7.26
C TRP A 117 2.19 -10.13 -6.06
N GLU A 118 1.60 -10.10 -4.85
CA GLU A 118 2.22 -10.61 -3.63
C GLU A 118 1.15 -10.84 -2.56
N SER A 119 1.52 -11.31 -1.37
CA SER A 119 0.57 -11.76 -0.36
C SER A 119 -0.41 -10.67 0.09
N PHE A 120 0.07 -9.46 0.40
CA PHE A 120 -0.81 -8.39 0.92
C PHE A 120 -1.81 -7.93 -0.14
N SER A 121 -1.36 -7.65 -1.35
CA SER A 121 -2.28 -7.28 -2.44
C SER A 121 -3.26 -8.40 -2.79
N SER A 122 -2.88 -9.67 -2.58
CA SER A 122 -3.80 -10.81 -2.71
C SER A 122 -4.82 -10.88 -1.57
N ASP A 123 -4.45 -10.43 -0.37
CA ASP A 123 -5.40 -10.30 0.75
C ASP A 123 -6.43 -9.20 0.44
N TRP A 124 -6.01 -8.05 -0.09
CA TRP A 124 -6.95 -7.00 -0.54
C TRP A 124 -7.88 -7.50 -1.66
N ALA A 125 -7.37 -8.31 -2.60
CA ALA A 125 -8.21 -8.94 -3.61
C ALA A 125 -9.23 -9.90 -2.97
N THR A 126 -8.83 -10.63 -1.93
CA THR A 126 -9.74 -11.50 -1.18
C THR A 126 -10.82 -10.70 -0.48
N ASP A 127 -10.49 -9.57 0.12
CA ASP A 127 -11.47 -8.68 0.76
C ASP A 127 -12.49 -8.16 -0.24
N VAL A 128 -12.04 -7.64 -1.37
CA VAL A 128 -12.93 -7.12 -2.40
C VAL A 128 -13.87 -8.20 -2.96
N VAL A 129 -13.30 -9.37 -3.32
CA VAL A 129 -14.06 -10.41 -4.02
C VAL A 129 -14.87 -11.29 -3.08
N LYS A 130 -14.30 -11.68 -1.92
CA LYS A 130 -14.94 -12.68 -1.03
C LYS A 130 -15.66 -12.06 0.14
N GLN A 131 -15.16 -10.98 0.72
CA GLN A 131 -15.75 -10.36 1.89
C GLN A 131 -16.78 -9.31 1.48
N LEU A 132 -16.39 -8.32 0.68
CA LEU A 132 -17.30 -7.30 0.15
C LEU A 132 -18.20 -7.82 -0.95
N LYS A 133 -17.79 -8.90 -1.65
CA LYS A 133 -18.55 -9.55 -2.74
C LYS A 133 -18.93 -8.57 -3.85
N ILE A 134 -18.00 -7.70 -4.22
CA ILE A 134 -18.18 -6.79 -5.34
C ILE A 134 -18.34 -7.62 -6.62
N ALA A 135 -19.51 -7.56 -7.25
CA ALA A 135 -19.85 -8.42 -8.39
C ALA A 135 -18.95 -8.13 -9.61
N ASP A 136 -18.68 -6.84 -9.85
CA ASP A 136 -17.90 -6.38 -11.01
C ASP A 136 -16.44 -6.11 -10.60
N ALA A 137 -15.84 -7.03 -9.82
CA ALA A 137 -14.42 -6.96 -9.44
C ALA A 137 -13.57 -7.79 -10.40
N ARG A 138 -12.45 -7.21 -10.87
CA ARG A 138 -11.41 -7.89 -11.65
C ARG A 138 -10.13 -7.95 -10.84
N VAL A 139 -9.46 -9.09 -10.83
CA VAL A 139 -8.14 -9.25 -10.22
C VAL A 139 -7.10 -9.36 -11.34
N LEU A 140 -6.26 -8.34 -11.46
CA LEU A 140 -5.12 -8.33 -12.38
C LEU A 140 -3.90 -8.85 -11.62
N GLY A 141 -3.58 -10.13 -11.84
CA GLY A 141 -2.55 -10.84 -11.09
C GLY A 141 -1.24 -10.98 -11.83
N ALA A 142 -0.15 -11.10 -11.07
CA ALA A 142 1.16 -11.52 -11.58
C ALA A 142 1.84 -12.47 -10.59
N PRO A 143 2.76 -13.35 -11.06
CA PRO A 143 3.55 -14.18 -10.16
C PRO A 143 4.55 -13.34 -9.37
N TYR A 144 5.09 -13.90 -8.28
CA TYR A 144 6.14 -13.26 -7.50
C TYR A 144 7.32 -12.86 -8.38
N GLY A 145 7.78 -11.63 -8.21
CA GLY A 145 8.88 -11.05 -8.98
C GLY A 145 8.45 -10.29 -10.24
N GLU A 146 7.16 -10.25 -10.54
CA GLU A 146 6.60 -9.56 -11.71
C GLU A 146 5.47 -8.61 -11.29
N LEU A 147 5.21 -7.58 -12.10
CA LEU A 147 4.03 -6.73 -11.98
C LEU A 147 2.93 -7.24 -12.93
N PRO A 148 1.66 -7.05 -12.58
CA PRO A 148 0.57 -7.14 -13.55
C PRO A 148 0.80 -6.17 -14.71
N ASP A 149 0.21 -6.46 -15.85
CA ASP A 149 0.19 -5.53 -16.99
C ASP A 149 -0.66 -4.31 -16.64
N LEU A 150 0.00 -3.21 -16.26
CA LEU A 150 -0.64 -1.96 -15.85
C LEU A 150 -1.45 -1.30 -16.98
N THR A 151 -1.24 -1.69 -18.24
CA THR A 151 -2.02 -1.17 -19.38
C THR A 151 -3.43 -1.76 -19.45
N GLN A 152 -3.70 -2.83 -18.70
CA GLN A 152 -5.01 -3.47 -18.60
C GLN A 152 -5.93 -2.86 -17.55
N VAL A 153 -5.42 -1.91 -16.76
CA VAL A 153 -6.19 -1.23 -15.71
C VAL A 153 -7.23 -0.32 -16.34
N ASP A 154 -8.47 -0.46 -15.91
CA ASP A 154 -9.56 0.41 -16.31
C ASP A 154 -9.79 1.48 -15.23
N PHE A 155 -9.40 2.71 -15.52
CA PHE A 155 -9.56 3.84 -14.59
C PHE A 155 -10.97 4.44 -14.56
N GLY A 156 -11.93 3.87 -15.27
CA GLY A 156 -13.37 4.00 -15.01
C GLY A 156 -13.82 3.23 -13.78
N HIS A 157 -13.05 2.20 -13.39
CA HIS A 157 -13.21 1.42 -12.16
C HIS A 157 -12.46 2.08 -11.00
N ASP A 158 -12.86 1.75 -9.77
CA ASP A 158 -12.01 1.99 -8.61
C ASP A 158 -10.82 1.00 -8.66
N VAL A 159 -9.61 1.48 -8.37
CA VAL A 159 -8.38 0.68 -8.50
C VAL A 159 -7.72 0.51 -7.13
N VAL A 160 -7.53 -0.74 -6.71
CA VAL A 160 -6.88 -1.10 -5.45
C VAL A 160 -5.52 -1.74 -5.74
N PHE A 161 -4.46 -1.21 -5.14
CA PHE A 161 -3.11 -1.74 -5.34
C PHE A 161 -2.17 -1.42 -4.19
N ALA A 162 -1.11 -2.21 -4.03
CA ALA A 162 0.00 -1.86 -3.16
C ALA A 162 1.05 -1.08 -3.98
N TRP A 163 1.69 -0.07 -3.38
CA TRP A 163 2.79 0.65 -4.05
C TRP A 163 3.99 -0.27 -4.31
N ASN A 164 4.28 -1.12 -3.37
CA ASN A 164 5.28 -2.16 -3.51
C ASN A 164 4.85 -3.45 -2.81
N GLY A 165 5.12 -4.58 -3.46
CA GLY A 165 4.90 -5.91 -2.89
C GLY A 165 6.00 -6.27 -1.90
N THR A 166 5.67 -6.29 -0.62
CA THR A 166 6.63 -6.58 0.46
C THR A 166 7.24 -7.98 0.32
N THR A 167 6.44 -8.96 -0.04
CA THR A 167 6.87 -10.36 -0.12
C THR A 167 7.50 -10.73 -1.47
N SER A 168 7.24 -9.96 -2.51
CA SER A 168 7.83 -10.17 -3.85
C SER A 168 9.02 -9.27 -4.15
N GLY A 169 9.19 -8.16 -3.44
CA GLY A 169 10.23 -7.17 -3.68
C GLY A 169 10.00 -6.32 -4.95
N VAL A 170 8.81 -6.40 -5.55
CA VAL A 170 8.46 -5.67 -6.78
C VAL A 170 7.59 -4.48 -6.43
N ARG A 171 7.84 -3.34 -7.06
CA ARG A 171 7.05 -2.12 -6.88
C ARG A 171 6.55 -1.57 -8.21
N VAL A 172 5.49 -0.76 -8.18
CA VAL A 172 5.15 0.07 -9.33
C VAL A 172 6.31 1.04 -9.62
N PRO A 173 6.64 1.30 -10.89
CA PRO A 173 7.77 2.19 -11.21
C PRO A 173 7.55 3.61 -10.69
N ASN A 174 6.36 4.13 -10.90
CA ASN A 174 5.85 5.44 -10.50
C ASN A 174 4.33 5.48 -10.67
N ALA A 175 3.70 6.64 -10.57
CA ALA A 175 2.26 6.83 -10.77
C ALA A 175 1.87 7.24 -12.21
N ASP A 176 2.77 7.15 -13.19
CA ASP A 176 2.50 7.62 -14.56
C ASP A 176 1.41 6.77 -15.26
N PHE A 177 1.25 5.51 -14.83
CA PHE A 177 0.20 4.64 -15.35
C PHE A 177 -1.22 5.10 -14.96
N ILE A 178 -1.34 5.99 -13.96
CA ILE A 178 -2.62 6.51 -13.49
C ILE A 178 -2.94 7.81 -14.25
N PRO A 179 -4.01 7.88 -15.07
CA PRO A 179 -4.41 9.10 -15.76
C PRO A 179 -4.91 10.17 -14.77
N ALA A 180 -4.81 11.43 -15.18
CA ALA A 180 -5.28 12.54 -14.35
C ALA A 180 -6.82 12.66 -14.36
N ASP A 181 -7.41 12.33 -15.49
CA ASP A 181 -8.86 12.43 -15.80
C ASP A 181 -9.61 11.12 -15.61
N ARG A 182 -9.26 10.38 -14.58
CA ARG A 182 -9.90 9.11 -14.21
C ARG A 182 -11.24 9.33 -13.52
N ASP A 183 -12.18 8.42 -13.75
CA ASP A 183 -13.49 8.41 -13.07
C ASP A 183 -13.45 7.68 -11.73
N GLY A 184 -12.76 6.55 -11.67
CA GLY A 184 -12.60 5.75 -10.46
C GLY A 184 -11.64 6.35 -9.43
N LEU A 185 -11.72 5.88 -8.19
CA LEU A 185 -10.77 6.21 -7.14
C LEU A 185 -9.56 5.28 -7.21
N THR A 186 -8.38 5.79 -6.90
CA THR A 186 -7.16 5.00 -6.72
C THR A 186 -6.86 4.84 -5.24
N ILE A 187 -6.88 3.59 -4.75
CA ILE A 187 -6.65 3.20 -3.35
C ILE A 187 -5.31 2.48 -3.28
N CYS A 188 -4.36 3.11 -2.64
CA CYS A 188 -2.96 2.67 -2.60
C CYS A 188 -2.53 2.31 -1.17
N ASP A 189 -2.22 1.03 -0.94
CA ASP A 189 -1.44 0.60 0.22
C ASP A 189 0.03 1.01 0.00
N ALA A 190 0.47 2.02 0.73
CA ALA A 190 1.83 2.54 0.70
C ALA A 190 2.61 2.22 1.99
N THR A 191 2.22 1.17 2.71
CA THR A 191 2.76 0.81 4.03
C THR A 191 4.27 0.83 4.08
N SER A 192 4.94 0.22 3.12
CA SER A 192 6.41 0.16 3.07
C SER A 192 7.02 1.28 2.24
N ALA A 193 6.22 2.02 1.49
CA ALA A 193 6.66 3.10 0.59
C ALA A 193 6.70 4.46 1.29
N ALA A 194 5.71 4.74 2.15
CA ALA A 194 5.61 6.01 2.84
C ALA A 194 6.91 6.35 3.60
N PHE A 195 7.42 7.55 3.42
CA PHE A 195 8.70 8.07 3.92
C PHE A 195 9.97 7.47 3.28
N ALA A 196 9.86 6.43 2.44
CA ALA A 196 10.99 5.83 1.74
C ALA A 196 11.00 6.12 0.24
N GLN A 197 9.83 6.31 -0.35
CA GLN A 197 9.65 6.49 -1.78
C GLN A 197 8.79 7.73 -2.05
N TRP A 198 8.92 8.26 -3.26
CA TRP A 198 8.08 9.35 -3.73
C TRP A 198 6.68 8.83 -4.02
N LEU A 199 5.66 9.51 -3.48
CA LEU A 199 4.24 9.27 -3.73
C LEU A 199 3.65 10.50 -4.42
N ASP A 200 3.06 10.30 -5.61
CA ASP A 200 2.40 11.36 -6.36
C ASP A 200 0.94 11.49 -5.93
N PHE A 201 0.70 12.22 -4.84
CA PHE A 201 -0.63 12.36 -4.24
C PHE A 201 -1.73 12.80 -5.21
N PRO A 202 -1.55 13.70 -6.18
CA PRO A 202 -2.54 14.01 -7.21
C PRO A 202 -3.06 12.78 -7.97
N LYS A 203 -2.30 11.70 -8.02
CA LYS A 203 -2.69 10.43 -8.63
C LYS A 203 -3.29 9.42 -7.64
N LEU A 204 -3.26 9.70 -6.34
CA LEU A 204 -3.67 8.79 -5.27
C LEU A 204 -4.85 9.38 -4.50
N ASP A 205 -6.05 8.80 -4.67
CA ASP A 205 -7.24 9.28 -3.97
C ASP A 205 -7.26 8.82 -2.51
N VAL A 206 -6.75 7.61 -2.27
CA VAL A 206 -6.56 7.06 -0.94
C VAL A 206 -5.13 6.54 -0.84
N THR A 207 -4.43 6.93 0.22
CA THR A 207 -3.11 6.38 0.54
C THR A 207 -3.13 5.92 1.99
N THR A 208 -2.68 4.69 2.21
CA THR A 208 -2.60 4.13 3.56
C THR A 208 -1.17 3.76 3.92
N PHE A 209 -0.84 3.83 5.19
CA PHE A 209 0.40 3.30 5.75
C PHE A 209 0.28 3.13 7.26
N SER A 210 1.29 2.53 7.87
CA SER A 210 1.41 2.41 9.32
C SER A 210 2.84 2.64 9.79
N TRP A 211 3.03 2.81 11.11
CA TRP A 211 4.27 3.33 11.66
C TRP A 211 5.40 2.31 11.84
N GLN A 212 5.12 1.02 11.66
CA GLN A 212 6.11 -0.06 11.90
C GLN A 212 7.12 -0.25 10.78
N LYS A 213 7.03 0.48 9.68
CA LYS A 213 7.99 0.37 8.57
C LYS A 213 9.10 1.41 8.70
N VAL A 214 9.14 2.39 7.82
CA VAL A 214 10.23 3.40 7.79
C VAL A 214 10.36 4.17 9.10
N LEU A 215 9.25 4.49 9.75
CA LEU A 215 9.26 5.22 11.04
C LEU A 215 9.74 4.36 12.21
N GLY A 216 9.80 3.03 12.06
CA GLY A 216 10.30 2.11 13.09
C GLY A 216 9.47 2.09 14.38
N GLY A 217 8.19 2.46 14.29
CA GLY A 217 7.24 2.43 15.40
C GLY A 217 6.54 1.08 15.55
N GLU A 218 5.48 1.07 16.33
CA GLU A 218 4.63 -0.11 16.53
C GLU A 218 3.47 -0.11 15.52
N ALA A 219 2.99 -1.31 15.16
CA ALA A 219 1.88 -1.52 14.22
C ALA A 219 0.49 -1.28 14.84
N ALA A 220 0.38 -0.42 15.85
CA ALA A 220 -0.86 -0.19 16.59
C ALA A 220 -1.87 0.65 15.81
N HIS A 221 -1.40 1.51 14.94
CA HIS A 221 -2.23 2.46 14.21
C HIS A 221 -1.86 2.50 12.73
N GLY A 222 -2.89 2.64 11.90
CA GLY A 222 -2.77 3.00 10.50
C GLY A 222 -2.90 4.52 10.32
N VAL A 223 -2.53 4.97 9.15
CA VAL A 223 -2.78 6.34 8.68
C VAL A 223 -3.53 6.24 7.35
N LEU A 224 -4.62 6.98 7.26
CA LEU A 224 -5.48 7.07 6.10
C LEU A 224 -5.43 8.50 5.57
N ILE A 225 -4.99 8.65 4.33
CA ILE A 225 -4.91 9.94 3.62
C ILE A 225 -5.94 9.91 2.49
N LEU A 226 -6.84 10.89 2.46
CA LEU A 226 -7.95 10.98 1.51
C LEU A 226 -7.84 12.23 0.67
N SER A 227 -7.95 12.09 -0.64
CA SER A 227 -8.12 13.20 -1.58
C SER A 227 -9.50 13.85 -1.42
N PRO A 228 -9.72 15.06 -1.95
CA PRO A 228 -11.06 15.66 -2.02
C PRO A 228 -12.08 14.73 -2.69
N ARG A 229 -11.70 14.01 -3.75
CA ARG A 229 -12.57 13.03 -4.45
C ARG A 229 -12.99 11.86 -3.56
N ALA A 230 -12.05 11.34 -2.76
CA ALA A 230 -12.36 10.29 -1.80
C ALA A 230 -13.27 10.79 -0.68
N VAL A 231 -13.07 12.03 -0.22
CA VAL A 231 -13.93 12.66 0.78
C VAL A 231 -15.35 12.87 0.23
N GLU A 232 -15.47 13.38 -1.00
CA GLU A 232 -16.78 13.54 -1.68
C GLU A 232 -17.53 12.20 -1.81
N ARG A 233 -16.80 11.09 -2.05
CA ARG A 233 -17.39 9.76 -2.11
C ARG A 233 -17.96 9.29 -0.77
N LEU A 234 -17.42 9.78 0.36
CA LEU A 234 -17.88 9.43 1.71
C LEU A 234 -19.10 10.24 2.18
N GLU A 235 -19.32 11.43 1.64
CA GLU A 235 -20.43 12.34 1.97
C GLU A 235 -21.68 12.03 1.14
#